data_3e7f22082845cdabf7619c1bd20b3c73
#
_entry.id   3e7f22082845cdabf7619c1bd20b3c73
#
_cell.length_a   1.000
_cell.length_b   1.000
_cell.length_c   1.000
_cell.angle_alpha   90.00
_cell.angle_beta   90.00
_cell.angle_gamma   90.00
#
_symmetry.space_group_name_H-M   'P 1'
#
loop_
_entity.id
_entity.type
_entity.pdbx_description
1 polymer ?
#
loop_
_entity_poly.entity_id
_entity_poly.type
_entity_poly.pdbx_seq_one_letter_code
_entity_poly.pdbx_strand_id
1 'polypeptide(L)'
;MSIQNKIKLDGGEFILKDISPDEVFSPEDFSEEQKMIKDTVIEFIDREIWPQKMRFEEKDYDLTVKMMKKIGDLGLLGVNVDQNYGGLGMDFVSTMLVCDYISGSSGSLATAYGAHTGIAILPIYLYGNEEQKSEYLPKLTSGEWFGSYCLTEPTAGSDANSGKTKAELSEDGTHYLISGHKIWISNAGFANLFIVFARIEDDKNLTGFIVPNDPNNGIKLSEEEKKLGIHSSSTRQVFFEKTKVPIENLLGERNGGFKIAMNALNVGRIKLGAGNLDGQRRVISGAVDYANNRVQFKQPISNFGSIKEKIAMMATSCYAGESSCYRAASDVQSKIDEYVSNGLSKQESELKGVEDFAIECSILKVGVSEDMQNCADEGIQIFGGMGFSAETPMESAWRDARIGRIYEGTNEINRMLMVGMLLKKAKKGELDLMSALQNSMKDNGEDRVGSIDELKHEISIVNNFKKVFLLIMSKAFEKYGEEIEKNQQVLLALSDIMIETYFSESTLKRTIKNIKRSSVNDQSHQIEMAKLYIYEASQIILKKSKDIIISSCDAKTQKDLLDKTEQLVSYSENPNIFEIKKSIADKIISENKYCF
;
A
#
# COMPACT_ATOMS: atom_id res chain seq x y z
N MET A 1 -9.82 -0.40 35.04
CA MET A 1 -10.58 0.22 33.93
C MET A 1 -11.22 -0.92 33.15
N SER A 2 -12.54 -0.90 32.98
CA SER A 2 -13.31 -1.94 32.30
C SER A 2 -12.83 -2.07 30.86
N ILE A 3 -12.55 -3.30 30.45
CA ILE A 3 -12.38 -3.68 29.04
C ILE A 3 -13.76 -3.44 28.39
N GLN A 4 -13.97 -2.22 27.89
CA GLN A 4 -15.05 -1.97 26.96
C GLN A 4 -14.74 -2.84 25.72
N ASN A 5 -15.70 -3.65 25.30
CA ASN A 5 -15.65 -4.42 24.07
C ASN A 5 -15.38 -3.46 22.91
N LYS A 6 -14.11 -3.30 22.51
CA LYS A 6 -13.76 -2.62 21.27
C LYS A 6 -14.38 -3.40 20.13
N ILE A 7 -15.20 -2.75 19.32
CA ILE A 7 -15.71 -3.34 18.08
C ILE A 7 -14.53 -3.45 17.14
N LYS A 8 -13.98 -4.66 17.01
CA LYS A 8 -12.95 -4.95 16.01
C LYS A 8 -13.64 -5.26 14.69
N LEU A 9 -13.25 -4.59 13.63
CA LEU A 9 -13.72 -4.89 12.28
C LEU A 9 -12.88 -6.02 11.68
N ASP A 10 -13.53 -6.93 10.98
CA ASP A 10 -12.85 -7.85 10.06
C ASP A 10 -12.64 -7.19 8.69
N GLY A 11 -11.65 -7.67 7.92
CA GLY A 11 -11.34 -7.09 6.64
C GLY A 11 -12.53 -7.09 5.68
N GLY A 12 -12.81 -5.93 5.07
CA GLY A 12 -13.96 -5.65 4.23
C GLY A 12 -15.22 -5.20 4.98
N GLU A 13 -15.27 -5.33 6.31
CA GLU A 13 -16.44 -4.92 7.09
C GLU A 13 -16.67 -3.41 7.14
N PHE A 14 -15.66 -2.60 6.85
CA PHE A 14 -15.78 -1.15 6.81
C PHE A 14 -16.89 -0.65 5.88
N ILE A 15 -17.23 -1.44 4.85
CA ILE A 15 -18.30 -1.10 3.91
C ILE A 15 -19.71 -1.37 4.47
N LEU A 16 -19.81 -2.20 5.52
CA LEU A 16 -21.07 -2.62 6.15
C LEU A 16 -21.27 -2.00 7.53
N LYS A 17 -20.20 -1.76 8.26
CA LYS A 17 -20.21 -1.33 9.65
C LYS A 17 -19.57 0.05 9.81
N ASP A 18 -19.99 0.77 10.84
CA ASP A 18 -19.33 1.99 11.28
C ASP A 18 -18.33 1.68 12.40
N ILE A 19 -17.26 2.46 12.48
CA ILE A 19 -16.25 2.36 13.52
C ILE A 19 -16.21 3.65 14.34
N SER A 20 -15.99 3.55 15.65
CA SER A 20 -15.81 4.72 16.50
C SER A 20 -14.51 5.46 16.14
N PRO A 21 -14.48 6.79 16.12
CA PRO A 21 -13.25 7.55 15.94
C PRO A 21 -12.14 7.15 16.92
N ASP A 22 -12.50 6.78 18.14
CA ASP A 22 -11.55 6.42 19.20
C ASP A 22 -10.86 5.05 18.95
N GLU A 23 -11.40 4.25 18.03
CA GLU A 23 -10.86 2.95 17.63
C GLU A 23 -9.93 3.02 16.40
N VAL A 24 -9.96 4.14 15.67
CA VAL A 24 -9.08 4.34 14.51
C VAL A 24 -7.70 4.81 14.97
N PHE A 25 -6.67 4.05 14.63
CA PHE A 25 -5.28 4.42 14.90
C PHE A 25 -4.77 5.42 13.86
N SER A 26 -3.96 6.36 14.29
CA SER A 26 -3.40 7.43 13.46
C SER A 26 -1.98 7.81 13.92
N PRO A 27 -1.20 8.58 13.15
CA PRO A 27 0.15 8.97 13.54
C PRO A 27 0.26 9.63 14.91
N GLU A 28 -0.80 10.29 15.36
CA GLU A 28 -0.86 10.91 16.69
C GLU A 28 -0.95 9.90 17.85
N ASP A 29 -1.14 8.62 17.54
CA ASP A 29 -1.19 7.51 18.51
C ASP A 29 0.16 6.82 18.71
N PHE A 30 1.20 7.19 17.95
CA PHE A 30 2.51 6.56 18.06
C PHE A 30 3.03 6.56 19.49
N SER A 31 3.48 5.39 19.94
CA SER A 31 4.18 5.24 21.21
C SER A 31 5.52 6.02 21.19
N GLU A 32 6.10 6.25 22.36
CA GLU A 32 7.43 6.88 22.45
C GLU A 32 8.51 6.06 21.71
N GLU A 33 8.42 4.73 21.76
CA GLU A 33 9.32 3.85 21.03
C GLU A 33 9.16 4.01 19.51
N GLN A 34 7.93 4.05 19.01
CA GLN A 34 7.64 4.29 17.59
C GLN A 34 8.12 5.68 17.14
N LYS A 35 7.98 6.71 17.97
CA LYS A 35 8.52 8.04 17.69
C LYS A 35 10.05 8.03 17.61
N MET A 36 10.72 7.33 18.52
CA MET A 36 12.19 7.19 18.49
C MET A 36 12.67 6.49 17.23
N ILE A 37 11.99 5.43 16.78
CA ILE A 37 12.31 4.75 15.53
C ILE A 37 12.11 5.69 14.34
N LYS A 38 10.97 6.39 14.30
CA LYS A 38 10.70 7.38 13.26
C LYS A 38 11.83 8.40 13.15
N ASP A 39 12.21 9.00 14.26
CA ASP A 39 13.24 10.02 14.30
C ASP A 39 14.61 9.46 13.88
N THR A 40 14.93 8.22 14.27
CA THR A 40 16.15 7.50 13.84
C THR A 40 16.17 7.30 12.32
N VAL A 41 15.06 6.89 11.71
CA VAL A 41 14.96 6.69 10.26
C VAL A 41 15.10 8.02 9.52
N ILE A 42 14.42 9.07 9.98
CA ILE A 42 14.51 10.41 9.39
C ILE A 42 15.95 10.93 9.45
N GLU A 43 16.59 10.86 10.63
CA GLU A 43 17.97 11.30 10.81
C GLU A 43 18.94 10.54 9.90
N PHE A 44 18.77 9.23 9.79
CA PHE A 44 19.58 8.40 8.88
C PHE A 44 19.41 8.84 7.42
N ILE A 45 18.18 9.06 6.96
CA ILE A 45 17.91 9.49 5.59
C ILE A 45 18.53 10.87 5.33
N ASP A 46 18.31 11.83 6.22
CA ASP A 46 18.74 13.20 6.00
C ASP A 46 20.28 13.33 6.02
N ARG A 47 20.97 12.54 6.86
CA ARG A 47 22.44 12.59 6.97
C ARG A 47 23.16 11.70 5.96
N GLU A 48 22.64 10.52 5.68
CA GLU A 48 23.37 9.50 4.91
C GLU A 48 22.89 9.37 3.46
N ILE A 49 21.61 9.64 3.18
CA ILE A 49 21.02 9.38 1.87
C ILE A 49 20.89 10.66 1.03
N TRP A 50 20.21 11.68 1.58
CA TRP A 50 19.93 12.91 0.83
C TRP A 50 21.18 13.60 0.25
N PRO A 51 22.32 13.69 0.94
CA PRO A 51 23.54 14.27 0.37
C PRO A 51 24.10 13.50 -0.84
N GLN A 52 23.67 12.25 -1.03
CA GLN A 52 24.14 11.36 -2.08
C GLN A 52 23.06 11.03 -3.11
N LYS A 53 21.91 11.75 -3.09
CA LYS A 53 20.72 11.40 -3.90
C LYS A 53 21.05 11.26 -5.39
N MET A 54 21.87 12.14 -5.96
CA MET A 54 22.23 12.11 -7.38
C MET A 54 22.97 10.81 -7.78
N ARG A 55 23.77 10.24 -6.89
CA ARG A 55 24.48 8.97 -7.17
C ARG A 55 23.53 7.79 -7.38
N PHE A 56 22.34 7.81 -6.73
CA PHE A 56 21.32 6.79 -7.00
C PHE A 56 20.77 6.90 -8.43
N GLU A 57 20.73 8.09 -9.01
CA GLU A 57 20.34 8.29 -10.41
C GLU A 57 21.43 7.85 -11.40
N GLU A 58 22.69 7.88 -10.97
CA GLU A 58 23.87 7.47 -11.75
C GLU A 58 24.11 5.94 -11.72
N LYS A 59 23.18 5.15 -11.18
CA LYS A 59 23.26 3.68 -11.07
C LYS A 59 24.37 3.19 -10.16
N ASP A 60 24.62 3.90 -9.07
CA ASP A 60 25.60 3.48 -8.06
C ASP A 60 25.02 2.34 -7.19
N TYR A 61 25.13 1.11 -7.67
CA TYR A 61 24.66 -0.08 -6.98
C TYR A 61 25.44 -0.35 -5.69
N ASP A 62 26.73 -0.02 -5.64
CA ASP A 62 27.56 -0.19 -4.45
C ASP A 62 27.10 0.73 -3.33
N LEU A 63 26.65 1.94 -3.68
CA LEU A 63 26.03 2.84 -2.71
C LEU A 63 24.75 2.22 -2.13
N THR A 64 23.89 1.63 -2.97
CA THR A 64 22.66 0.97 -2.51
C THR A 64 23.00 -0.14 -1.52
N VAL A 65 23.95 -1.03 -1.84
CA VAL A 65 24.41 -2.11 -0.95
C VAL A 65 24.97 -1.55 0.38
N LYS A 66 25.79 -0.49 0.30
CA LYS A 66 26.36 0.17 1.49
C LYS A 66 25.27 0.74 2.40
N MET A 67 24.24 1.37 1.83
CA MET A 67 23.15 1.94 2.63
C MET A 67 22.26 0.82 3.19
N MET A 68 22.00 -0.24 2.45
CA MET A 68 21.29 -1.42 2.96
C MET A 68 22.01 -2.07 4.17
N LYS A 69 23.35 -2.17 4.15
CA LYS A 69 24.12 -2.64 5.30
C LYS A 69 23.95 -1.73 6.52
N LYS A 70 24.03 -0.41 6.32
CA LYS A 70 23.79 0.55 7.41
C LYS A 70 22.37 0.45 8.00
N ILE A 71 21.35 0.19 7.16
CA ILE A 71 19.98 -0.09 7.62
C ILE A 71 19.95 -1.38 8.46
N GLY A 72 20.73 -2.40 8.07
CA GLY A 72 20.94 -3.62 8.86
C GLY A 72 21.60 -3.36 10.21
N ASP A 73 22.67 -2.53 10.25
CA ASP A 73 23.34 -2.13 11.47
C ASP A 73 22.39 -1.42 12.47
N LEU A 74 21.36 -0.75 11.97
CA LEU A 74 20.29 -0.15 12.77
C LEU A 74 19.19 -1.15 13.18
N GLY A 75 19.27 -2.42 12.76
CA GLY A 75 18.25 -3.45 13.01
C GLY A 75 16.99 -3.33 12.13
N LEU A 76 16.94 -2.36 11.21
CA LEU A 76 15.74 -2.01 10.48
C LEU A 76 15.40 -2.95 9.30
N LEU A 77 16.26 -3.94 9.00
CA LEU A 77 15.97 -4.99 8.02
C LEU A 77 15.09 -6.11 8.60
N GLY A 78 15.01 -6.23 9.93
CA GLY A 78 14.25 -7.28 10.61
C GLY A 78 13.27 -6.74 11.66
N VAL A 79 12.50 -5.69 11.35
CA VAL A 79 11.64 -4.98 12.32
C VAL A 79 10.65 -5.92 13.03
N ASN A 80 9.92 -6.76 12.31
CA ASN A 80 8.95 -7.71 12.88
C ASN A 80 9.49 -9.13 13.10
N VAL A 81 10.71 -9.41 12.64
CA VAL A 81 11.34 -10.71 12.85
C VAL A 81 11.71 -10.88 14.32
N ASP A 82 11.48 -12.10 14.86
CA ASP A 82 11.77 -12.37 16.26
C ASP A 82 13.26 -12.18 16.59
N GLN A 83 13.52 -11.74 17.82
CA GLN A 83 14.88 -11.50 18.31
C GLN A 83 15.78 -12.74 18.26
N ASN A 84 15.21 -13.94 18.39
CA ASN A 84 15.94 -15.20 18.24
C ASN A 84 16.56 -15.38 16.86
N TYR A 85 16.06 -14.69 15.85
CA TYR A 85 16.58 -14.69 14.48
C TYR A 85 17.22 -13.36 14.08
N GLY A 86 17.62 -12.54 15.06
CA GLY A 86 18.33 -11.28 14.85
C GLY A 86 17.44 -10.09 14.46
N GLY A 87 16.12 -10.21 14.57
CA GLY A 87 15.18 -9.12 14.37
C GLY A 87 14.93 -8.28 15.63
N LEU A 88 14.11 -7.22 15.50
CA LEU A 88 13.70 -6.38 16.63
C LEU A 88 12.45 -6.93 17.36
N GLY A 89 11.67 -7.81 16.73
CA GLY A 89 10.45 -8.41 17.30
C GLY A 89 9.30 -7.43 17.50
N MET A 90 9.30 -6.31 16.78
CA MET A 90 8.31 -5.24 16.91
C MET A 90 6.98 -5.57 16.23
N ASP A 91 5.98 -4.73 16.46
CA ASP A 91 4.63 -4.87 15.93
C ASP A 91 4.52 -4.51 14.44
N PHE A 92 3.35 -4.80 13.88
CA PHE A 92 3.08 -4.54 12.46
C PHE A 92 2.99 -3.04 12.16
N VAL A 93 2.51 -2.22 13.10
CA VAL A 93 2.47 -0.75 12.95
C VAL A 93 3.87 -0.19 12.83
N SER A 94 4.81 -0.64 13.67
CA SER A 94 6.23 -0.25 13.61
C SER A 94 6.88 -0.65 12.28
N THR A 95 6.51 -1.81 11.74
CA THR A 95 6.96 -2.23 10.40
C THR A 95 6.48 -1.27 9.31
N MET A 96 5.21 -0.86 9.36
CA MET A 96 4.67 0.11 8.40
C MET A 96 5.30 1.49 8.54
N LEU A 97 5.56 1.92 9.79
CA LEU A 97 6.25 3.17 10.08
C LEU A 97 7.65 3.22 9.46
N VAL A 98 8.44 2.15 9.60
CA VAL A 98 9.77 2.10 8.96
C VAL A 98 9.66 2.11 7.44
N CYS A 99 8.70 1.37 6.85
CA CYS A 99 8.45 1.40 5.41
C CYS A 99 8.04 2.79 4.91
N ASP A 100 7.20 3.50 5.66
CA ASP A 100 6.79 4.87 5.37
C ASP A 100 8.00 5.79 5.25
N TYR A 101 8.78 5.92 6.32
CA TYR A 101 9.89 6.88 6.36
C TYR A 101 11.06 6.49 5.45
N ILE A 102 11.38 5.20 5.26
CA ILE A 102 12.38 4.76 4.28
C ILE A 102 12.01 5.19 2.85
N SER A 103 10.74 5.33 2.53
CA SER A 103 10.29 5.79 1.21
C SER A 103 10.76 7.21 0.88
N GLY A 104 11.00 8.05 1.89
CA GLY A 104 11.56 9.39 1.72
C GLY A 104 13.03 9.42 1.32
N SER A 105 13.70 8.27 1.21
CA SER A 105 15.12 8.17 0.83
C SER A 105 15.34 8.41 -0.67
N SER A 106 15.30 7.38 -1.46
CA SER A 106 15.22 7.36 -2.93
C SER A 106 14.38 6.17 -3.34
N GLY A 107 13.68 6.24 -4.46
CA GLY A 107 12.91 5.10 -4.96
C GLY A 107 13.77 3.86 -5.16
N SER A 108 15.04 4.02 -5.51
CA SER A 108 15.99 2.93 -5.67
C SER A 108 16.25 2.19 -4.34
N LEU A 109 16.56 2.93 -3.27
CA LEU A 109 16.84 2.33 -1.95
C LEU A 109 15.56 1.77 -1.33
N ALA A 110 14.45 2.48 -1.42
CA ALA A 110 13.15 2.02 -0.94
C ALA A 110 12.72 0.70 -1.61
N THR A 111 12.94 0.57 -2.93
CA THR A 111 12.66 -0.67 -3.66
C THR A 111 13.59 -1.81 -3.21
N ALA A 112 14.90 -1.55 -3.04
CA ALA A 112 15.84 -2.55 -2.56
C ALA A 112 15.47 -3.04 -1.14
N TYR A 113 15.12 -2.12 -0.25
CA TYR A 113 14.64 -2.39 1.09
C TYR A 113 13.35 -3.22 1.09
N GLY A 114 12.35 -2.80 0.31
CA GLY A 114 11.06 -3.48 0.22
C GLY A 114 11.17 -4.90 -0.34
N ALA A 115 11.98 -5.10 -1.38
CA ALA A 115 12.25 -6.42 -1.96
C ALA A 115 12.95 -7.36 -0.96
N HIS A 116 13.90 -6.83 -0.19
CA HIS A 116 14.61 -7.63 0.81
C HIS A 116 13.73 -7.98 2.00
N THR A 117 13.10 -6.98 2.65
CA THR A 117 12.35 -7.18 3.89
C THR A 117 10.94 -7.74 3.67
N GLY A 118 10.32 -7.43 2.52
CA GLY A 118 8.91 -7.79 2.25
C GLY A 118 8.75 -9.12 1.52
N ILE A 119 9.63 -9.46 0.60
CA ILE A 119 9.44 -10.63 -0.26
C ILE A 119 10.62 -11.62 -0.27
N ALA A 120 11.72 -11.33 0.43
CA ALA A 120 12.80 -12.29 0.65
C ALA A 120 12.85 -12.80 2.10
N ILE A 121 12.92 -11.91 3.11
CA ILE A 121 12.92 -12.31 4.53
C ILE A 121 11.59 -12.94 4.92
N LEU A 122 10.47 -12.29 4.57
CA LEU A 122 9.15 -12.66 5.06
C LEU A 122 8.73 -14.10 4.69
N PRO A 123 8.93 -14.60 3.46
CA PRO A 123 8.64 -15.99 3.14
C PRO A 123 9.38 -17.01 4.02
N ILE A 124 10.66 -16.76 4.33
CA ILE A 124 11.43 -17.64 5.23
C ILE A 124 10.89 -17.55 6.65
N TYR A 125 10.62 -16.33 7.14
CA TYR A 125 10.12 -16.11 8.49
C TYR A 125 8.76 -16.78 8.74
N LEU A 126 7.84 -16.70 7.76
CA LEU A 126 6.47 -17.18 7.91
C LEU A 126 6.28 -18.66 7.53
N TYR A 127 7.12 -19.22 6.64
CA TYR A 127 6.94 -20.57 6.09
C TYR A 127 8.14 -21.48 6.26
N GLY A 128 9.29 -20.95 6.63
CA GLY A 128 10.49 -21.74 6.88
C GLY A 128 10.33 -22.60 8.14
N ASN A 129 10.98 -23.77 8.13
CA ASN A 129 11.16 -24.56 9.35
C ASN A 129 12.25 -23.93 10.24
N GLU A 130 12.46 -24.47 11.43
CA GLU A 130 13.37 -23.90 12.43
C GLU A 130 14.84 -23.88 11.94
N GLU A 131 15.26 -24.90 11.20
CA GLU A 131 16.59 -25.00 10.60
C GLU A 131 16.79 -23.89 9.57
N GLN A 132 15.84 -23.70 8.66
CA GLN A 132 15.87 -22.66 7.62
C GLN A 132 15.88 -21.26 8.24
N LYS A 133 15.02 -21.01 9.24
CA LYS A 133 14.98 -19.72 9.93
C LYS A 133 16.29 -19.42 10.63
N SER A 134 16.83 -20.40 11.37
CA SER A 134 18.09 -20.25 12.14
C SER A 134 19.29 -20.06 11.24
N GLU A 135 19.31 -20.66 10.05
CA GLU A 135 20.41 -20.52 9.10
C GLU A 135 20.38 -19.18 8.34
N TYR A 136 19.21 -18.77 7.85
CA TYR A 136 19.13 -17.68 6.88
C TYR A 136 18.75 -16.33 7.50
N LEU A 137 17.81 -16.30 8.46
CA LEU A 137 17.29 -15.03 8.97
C LEU A 137 18.34 -14.14 9.65
N PRO A 138 19.26 -14.64 10.52
CA PRO A 138 20.26 -13.78 11.14
C PRO A 138 21.16 -13.06 10.13
N LYS A 139 21.51 -13.73 9.02
CA LYS A 139 22.33 -13.14 7.97
C LYS A 139 21.56 -12.09 7.17
N LEU A 140 20.25 -12.30 6.97
CA LEU A 140 19.39 -11.40 6.22
C LEU A 140 18.99 -10.18 7.05
N THR A 141 18.66 -10.35 8.32
CA THR A 141 18.26 -9.24 9.21
C THR A 141 19.42 -8.31 9.56
N SER A 142 20.65 -8.84 9.63
CA SER A 142 21.86 -8.04 9.84
C SER A 142 22.36 -7.31 8.59
N GLY A 143 21.90 -7.69 7.37
CA GLY A 143 22.44 -7.16 6.12
C GLY A 143 23.81 -7.77 5.75
N GLU A 144 24.22 -8.87 6.38
CA GLU A 144 25.34 -9.70 5.92
C GLU A 144 25.00 -10.32 4.56
N TRP A 145 23.79 -10.85 4.41
CA TRP A 145 23.22 -11.36 3.19
C TRP A 145 22.02 -10.55 2.73
N PHE A 146 21.83 -10.49 1.41
CA PHE A 146 20.65 -9.91 0.81
C PHE A 146 19.89 -10.97 0.02
N GLY A 147 18.55 -10.84 0.00
CA GLY A 147 17.67 -11.76 -0.69
C GLY A 147 16.93 -11.10 -1.86
N SER A 148 16.55 -11.96 -2.80
CA SER A 148 15.69 -11.63 -3.94
C SER A 148 14.54 -12.61 -4.06
N TYR A 149 13.52 -12.22 -4.84
CA TYR A 149 12.29 -12.97 -5.02
C TYR A 149 12.07 -13.29 -6.49
N CYS A 150 12.15 -14.57 -6.85
CA CYS A 150 12.13 -15.07 -8.20
C CYS A 150 10.78 -15.72 -8.55
N LEU A 151 9.74 -14.89 -8.73
CA LEU A 151 8.39 -15.33 -9.15
C LEU A 151 8.17 -15.12 -10.65
N THR A 152 8.31 -13.87 -11.10
CA THR A 152 7.94 -13.41 -12.45
C THR A 152 8.76 -14.06 -13.54
N GLU A 153 8.10 -14.51 -14.61
CA GLU A 153 8.70 -15.09 -15.81
C GLU A 153 8.28 -14.31 -17.07
N PRO A 154 8.96 -14.49 -18.22
CA PRO A 154 8.62 -13.80 -19.47
C PRO A 154 7.16 -13.96 -19.90
N THR A 155 6.53 -15.07 -19.54
CA THR A 155 5.13 -15.39 -19.89
C THR A 155 4.18 -15.42 -18.71
N ALA A 156 4.65 -15.12 -17.49
CA ALA A 156 3.88 -15.20 -16.24
C ALA A 156 4.16 -13.98 -15.36
N GLY A 157 3.43 -12.90 -15.59
CA GLY A 157 3.41 -11.68 -14.78
C GLY A 157 2.21 -11.67 -13.84
N SER A 158 1.08 -11.09 -14.28
CA SER A 158 -0.17 -11.05 -13.49
C SER A 158 -0.74 -12.45 -13.22
N ASP A 159 -0.60 -13.38 -14.16
CA ASP A 159 -0.93 -14.80 -13.99
C ASP A 159 0.30 -15.56 -13.44
N ALA A 160 0.64 -15.25 -12.18
CA ALA A 160 1.88 -15.75 -11.57
C ALA A 160 1.93 -17.27 -11.43
N ASN A 161 0.78 -17.96 -11.24
CA ASN A 161 0.75 -19.42 -11.12
C ASN A 161 0.96 -20.14 -12.48
N SER A 162 1.00 -19.42 -13.61
CA SER A 162 1.31 -20.01 -14.94
C SER A 162 2.81 -20.15 -15.23
N GLY A 163 3.68 -19.84 -14.26
CA GLY A 163 5.13 -19.97 -14.38
C GLY A 163 5.57 -21.36 -14.85
N LYS A 164 6.62 -21.39 -15.69
CA LYS A 164 7.13 -22.60 -16.37
C LYS A 164 8.45 -23.12 -15.81
N THR A 165 9.07 -22.39 -14.87
CA THR A 165 10.28 -22.88 -14.17
C THR A 165 9.97 -24.21 -13.50
N LYS A 166 10.83 -25.22 -13.78
CA LYS A 166 10.65 -26.59 -13.29
C LYS A 166 11.68 -26.95 -12.23
N ALA A 167 11.31 -27.86 -11.36
CA ALA A 167 12.17 -28.52 -10.39
C ALA A 167 12.00 -30.04 -10.57
N GLU A 168 13.07 -30.75 -10.89
CA GLU A 168 13.09 -32.20 -11.07
C GLU A 168 13.88 -32.82 -9.91
N LEU A 169 13.34 -33.88 -9.29
CA LEU A 169 14.07 -34.58 -8.24
C LEU A 169 15.28 -35.31 -8.86
N SER A 170 16.46 -35.18 -8.23
CA SER A 170 17.68 -35.92 -8.66
C SER A 170 17.50 -37.43 -8.50
N GLU A 171 18.27 -38.22 -9.27
CA GLU A 171 18.20 -39.69 -9.25
C GLU A 171 18.47 -40.30 -7.85
N ASP A 172 19.31 -39.64 -7.04
CA ASP A 172 19.64 -40.03 -5.67
C ASP A 172 18.63 -39.51 -4.62
N GLY A 173 17.65 -38.71 -5.05
CA GLY A 173 16.61 -38.16 -4.20
C GLY A 173 17.06 -37.11 -3.19
N THR A 174 18.29 -36.57 -3.30
CA THR A 174 18.88 -35.64 -2.34
C THR A 174 18.72 -34.16 -2.72
N HIS A 175 18.42 -33.85 -3.98
CA HIS A 175 18.35 -32.49 -4.51
C HIS A 175 17.20 -32.33 -5.50
N TYR A 176 16.70 -31.13 -5.62
CA TYR A 176 15.95 -30.68 -6.79
C TYR A 176 16.88 -30.02 -7.80
N LEU A 177 16.66 -30.26 -9.09
CA LEU A 177 17.35 -29.64 -10.22
C LEU A 177 16.42 -28.58 -10.80
N ILE A 178 16.67 -27.31 -10.47
CA ILE A 178 15.82 -26.21 -10.94
C ILE A 178 16.33 -25.73 -12.31
N SER A 179 15.39 -25.63 -13.28
CA SER A 179 15.63 -25.09 -14.61
C SER A 179 14.55 -24.11 -15.00
N GLY A 180 14.93 -22.88 -15.38
CA GLY A 180 13.98 -21.84 -15.75
C GLY A 180 14.59 -20.47 -15.92
N HIS A 181 13.72 -19.50 -16.23
CA HIS A 181 14.10 -18.13 -16.52
C HIS A 181 13.18 -17.17 -15.79
N LYS A 182 13.73 -16.37 -14.89
CA LYS A 182 13.04 -15.35 -14.12
C LYS A 182 13.44 -13.95 -14.59
N ILE A 183 12.50 -13.01 -14.62
CA ILE A 183 12.72 -11.64 -15.08
C ILE A 183 12.27 -10.61 -14.04
N TRP A 184 12.80 -9.40 -14.15
CA TRP A 184 12.50 -8.27 -13.26
C TRP A 184 12.85 -8.55 -11.79
N ILE A 185 13.96 -9.27 -11.54
CA ILE A 185 14.34 -9.68 -10.20
C ILE A 185 15.11 -8.57 -9.50
N SER A 186 14.43 -7.89 -8.58
CA SER A 186 15.03 -6.85 -7.74
C SER A 186 16.10 -7.45 -6.83
N ASN A 187 17.18 -6.68 -6.58
CA ASN A 187 18.36 -7.05 -5.80
C ASN A 187 19.21 -8.17 -6.39
N ALA A 188 18.85 -8.75 -7.55
CA ALA A 188 19.55 -9.92 -8.08
C ALA A 188 21.05 -9.70 -8.31
N GLY A 189 21.48 -8.47 -8.59
CA GLY A 189 22.90 -8.15 -8.82
C GLY A 189 23.80 -8.27 -7.59
N PHE A 190 23.22 -8.27 -6.39
CA PHE A 190 23.95 -8.38 -5.12
C PHE A 190 23.32 -9.38 -4.14
N ALA A 191 22.29 -10.11 -4.55
CA ALA A 191 21.63 -11.10 -3.70
C ALA A 191 22.55 -12.30 -3.42
N ASN A 192 22.57 -12.73 -2.17
CA ASN A 192 23.22 -13.96 -1.70
C ASN A 192 22.25 -15.15 -1.74
N LEU A 193 20.95 -14.86 -1.85
CA LEU A 193 19.87 -15.82 -1.72
C LEU A 193 18.70 -15.44 -2.62
N PHE A 194 18.10 -16.44 -3.27
CA PHE A 194 16.86 -16.32 -4.04
C PHE A 194 15.73 -17.13 -3.41
N ILE A 195 14.54 -16.54 -3.24
CA ILE A 195 13.30 -17.28 -3.03
C ILE A 195 12.74 -17.60 -4.41
N VAL A 196 12.81 -18.85 -4.81
CA VAL A 196 12.47 -19.28 -6.17
C VAL A 196 11.17 -20.06 -6.16
N PHE A 197 10.27 -19.75 -7.09
CA PHE A 197 9.04 -20.51 -7.31
C PHE A 197 9.17 -21.32 -8.58
N ALA A 198 9.04 -22.63 -8.42
CA ALA A 198 9.15 -23.59 -9.50
C ALA A 198 8.08 -24.69 -9.37
N ARG A 199 7.78 -25.34 -10.46
CA ARG A 199 6.82 -26.46 -10.53
C ARG A 199 7.59 -27.77 -10.42
N ILE A 200 7.27 -28.56 -9.41
CA ILE A 200 7.88 -29.89 -9.27
C ILE A 200 7.20 -30.82 -10.29
N GLU A 201 7.99 -31.37 -11.22
CA GLU A 201 7.50 -32.29 -12.25
C GLU A 201 6.23 -31.73 -12.96
N ASP A 202 5.11 -32.47 -12.86
CA ASP A 202 3.83 -32.09 -13.47
C ASP A 202 2.81 -31.53 -12.43
N ASP A 203 3.28 -31.03 -11.29
CA ASP A 203 2.44 -30.46 -10.26
C ASP A 203 1.58 -29.30 -10.80
N LYS A 204 0.35 -29.19 -10.30
CA LYS A 204 -0.59 -28.15 -10.71
C LYS A 204 -0.15 -26.75 -10.28
N ASN A 205 0.43 -26.64 -9.09
CA ASN A 205 0.83 -25.37 -8.49
C ASN A 205 2.34 -25.26 -8.35
N LEU A 206 2.81 -24.04 -8.13
CA LEU A 206 4.20 -23.76 -7.82
C LEU A 206 4.55 -24.22 -6.40
N THR A 207 5.84 -24.54 -6.20
CA THR A 207 6.46 -24.78 -4.90
C THR A 207 7.54 -23.74 -4.66
N GLY A 208 7.75 -23.31 -3.41
CA GLY A 208 8.79 -22.37 -3.02
C GLY A 208 10.10 -23.07 -2.68
N PHE A 209 11.22 -22.43 -2.98
CA PHE A 209 12.57 -22.93 -2.67
C PHE A 209 13.47 -21.81 -2.17
N ILE A 210 14.31 -22.10 -1.19
CA ILE A 210 15.40 -21.24 -0.76
C ILE A 210 16.65 -21.66 -1.56
N VAL A 211 17.16 -20.76 -2.41
CA VAL A 211 18.27 -21.06 -3.32
C VAL A 211 19.41 -20.10 -3.05
N PRO A 212 20.50 -20.54 -2.36
CA PRO A 212 21.73 -19.74 -2.26
C PRO A 212 22.30 -19.41 -3.63
N ASN A 213 22.76 -18.17 -3.80
CA ASN A 213 23.35 -17.70 -5.06
C ASN A 213 24.79 -18.18 -5.19
N ASP A 214 24.98 -19.33 -5.84
CA ASP A 214 26.29 -19.85 -6.22
C ASP A 214 26.41 -19.87 -7.75
N PRO A 215 27.26 -19.02 -8.35
CA PRO A 215 27.48 -19.01 -9.80
C PRO A 215 28.01 -20.36 -10.36
N ASN A 216 28.67 -21.17 -9.54
CA ASN A 216 29.16 -22.48 -9.94
C ASN A 216 28.06 -23.55 -9.97
N ASN A 217 26.89 -23.23 -9.45
CA ASN A 217 25.73 -24.11 -9.38
C ASN A 217 24.69 -23.83 -10.48
N GLY A 218 25.11 -23.40 -11.67
CA GLY A 218 24.21 -23.20 -12.81
C GLY A 218 23.32 -21.98 -12.72
N ILE A 219 23.63 -21.00 -11.87
CA ILE A 219 22.92 -19.72 -11.79
C ILE A 219 23.64 -18.69 -12.67
N LYS A 220 22.89 -18.05 -13.58
CA LYS A 220 23.42 -16.99 -14.44
C LYS A 220 22.55 -15.76 -14.32
N LEU A 221 23.18 -14.59 -14.26
CA LEU A 221 22.49 -13.28 -14.20
C LEU A 221 22.71 -12.55 -15.53
N SER A 222 21.67 -11.85 -15.98
CA SER A 222 21.81 -10.90 -17.10
C SER A 222 22.55 -9.63 -16.66
N GLU A 223 22.81 -8.74 -17.62
CA GLU A 223 23.08 -7.34 -17.34
C GLU A 223 21.88 -6.68 -16.65
N GLU A 224 22.11 -5.49 -16.05
CA GLU A 224 21.07 -4.69 -15.42
C GLU A 224 20.00 -4.24 -16.42
N GLU A 225 18.74 -4.35 -16.05
CA GLU A 225 17.61 -3.92 -16.86
C GLU A 225 17.60 -2.39 -17.03
N LYS A 226 17.25 -1.93 -18.23
CA LYS A 226 17.09 -0.51 -18.55
C LYS A 226 15.69 -0.08 -18.14
N LYS A 227 15.59 0.67 -17.05
CA LYS A 227 14.32 1.07 -16.43
C LYS A 227 14.04 2.57 -16.58
N LEU A 228 12.77 2.97 -16.50
CA LEU A 228 12.33 4.36 -16.47
C LEU A 228 12.85 5.11 -15.24
N GLY A 229 12.74 4.48 -14.07
CA GLY A 229 13.15 5.01 -12.76
C GLY A 229 13.79 3.93 -11.90
N ILE A 230 13.96 4.21 -10.61
CA ILE A 230 14.61 3.34 -9.63
C ILE A 230 15.97 2.83 -10.13
N HIS A 231 16.80 3.74 -10.59
CA HIS A 231 17.98 3.42 -11.39
C HIS A 231 19.01 2.58 -10.63
N SER A 232 19.27 2.86 -9.37
CA SER A 232 20.21 2.12 -8.52
C SER A 232 19.58 0.96 -7.74
N SER A 233 18.30 0.62 -8.00
CA SER A 233 17.75 -0.67 -7.60
C SER A 233 18.17 -1.72 -8.62
N SER A 234 19.12 -2.58 -8.26
CA SER A 234 19.56 -3.66 -9.15
C SER A 234 18.36 -4.51 -9.58
N THR A 235 18.22 -4.74 -10.86
CA THR A 235 17.12 -5.54 -11.42
C THR A 235 17.65 -6.31 -12.61
N ARG A 236 17.67 -7.65 -12.52
CA ARG A 236 18.23 -8.52 -13.53
C ARG A 236 17.30 -9.67 -13.87
N GLN A 237 17.60 -10.37 -14.95
CA GLN A 237 17.06 -11.69 -15.24
C GLN A 237 17.95 -12.73 -14.54
N VAL A 238 17.32 -13.81 -14.08
CA VAL A 238 17.99 -14.93 -13.42
C VAL A 238 17.68 -16.21 -14.19
N PHE A 239 18.72 -16.89 -14.62
CA PHE A 239 18.63 -18.17 -15.33
C PHE A 239 19.12 -19.28 -14.40
N PHE A 240 18.30 -20.33 -14.28
CA PHE A 240 18.63 -21.55 -13.56
C PHE A 240 18.87 -22.68 -14.59
N GLU A 241 20.05 -23.28 -14.59
CA GLU A 241 20.44 -24.36 -15.50
C GLU A 241 20.75 -25.63 -14.70
N LYS A 242 19.72 -26.41 -14.39
CA LYS A 242 19.82 -27.58 -13.52
C LYS A 242 20.48 -27.24 -12.17
N THR A 243 20.13 -26.08 -11.63
CA THR A 243 20.64 -25.61 -10.34
C THR A 243 20.25 -26.60 -9.24
N LYS A 244 21.25 -27.13 -8.56
CA LYS A 244 21.06 -28.11 -7.47
C LYS A 244 20.60 -27.40 -6.20
N VAL A 245 19.48 -27.83 -5.70
CA VAL A 245 18.89 -27.28 -4.45
C VAL A 245 18.62 -28.45 -3.53
N PRO A 246 19.21 -28.53 -2.34
CA PRO A 246 18.94 -29.58 -1.37
C PRO A 246 17.44 -29.72 -1.06
N ILE A 247 16.96 -30.94 -0.83
CA ILE A 247 15.54 -31.15 -0.53
C ILE A 247 15.09 -30.40 0.72
N GLU A 248 15.99 -30.17 1.68
CA GLU A 248 15.78 -29.40 2.90
C GLU A 248 15.51 -27.91 2.63
N ASN A 249 15.84 -27.41 1.46
CA ASN A 249 15.61 -26.03 1.04
C ASN A 249 14.23 -25.83 0.35
N LEU A 250 13.38 -26.86 0.31
CA LEU A 250 11.97 -26.67 -0.04
C LEU A 250 11.33 -25.78 1.03
N LEU A 251 10.74 -24.66 0.61
CA LEU A 251 10.11 -23.69 1.50
C LEU A 251 8.62 -23.98 1.67
N GLY A 252 8.21 -24.27 2.89
CA GLY A 252 6.83 -24.64 3.21
C GLY A 252 6.48 -26.04 2.67
N GLU A 253 5.35 -26.15 1.97
CA GLU A 253 4.84 -27.42 1.46
C GLU A 253 4.93 -27.52 -0.08
N ARG A 254 5.10 -28.72 -0.61
CA ARG A 254 4.97 -28.99 -2.06
C ARG A 254 3.58 -28.54 -2.54
N ASN A 255 3.51 -27.88 -3.70
CA ASN A 255 2.32 -27.21 -4.23
C ASN A 255 1.83 -25.99 -3.42
N GLY A 256 2.52 -25.60 -2.33
CA GLY A 256 2.19 -24.45 -1.48
C GLY A 256 2.75 -23.11 -1.93
N GLY A 257 3.62 -23.11 -2.95
CA GLY A 257 4.37 -21.92 -3.36
C GLY A 257 3.49 -20.75 -3.83
N PHE A 258 2.37 -21.04 -4.50
CA PHE A 258 1.44 -19.97 -4.88
C PHE A 258 0.78 -19.29 -3.66
N LYS A 259 0.46 -20.04 -2.61
CA LYS A 259 -0.06 -19.49 -1.34
C LYS A 259 1.00 -18.61 -0.67
N ILE A 260 2.26 -19.08 -0.62
CA ILE A 260 3.39 -18.30 -0.11
C ILE A 260 3.52 -16.99 -0.89
N ALA A 261 3.48 -17.08 -2.23
CA ALA A 261 3.59 -15.91 -3.09
C ALA A 261 2.48 -14.89 -2.86
N MET A 262 1.23 -15.34 -2.75
CA MET A 262 0.09 -14.43 -2.57
C MET A 262 0.11 -13.75 -1.19
N ASN A 263 0.50 -14.45 -0.13
CA ASN A 263 0.58 -13.86 1.21
C ASN A 263 1.76 -12.88 1.32
N ALA A 264 2.91 -13.18 0.74
CA ALA A 264 4.00 -12.21 0.62
C ALA A 264 3.57 -10.95 -0.15
N LEU A 265 2.78 -11.12 -1.22
CA LEU A 265 2.24 -10.00 -1.99
C LEU A 265 1.21 -9.17 -1.20
N ASN A 266 0.39 -9.75 -0.32
CA ASN A 266 -0.52 -8.96 0.53
C ASN A 266 0.26 -8.05 1.48
N VAL A 267 1.31 -8.57 2.12
CA VAL A 267 2.20 -7.74 2.94
C VAL A 267 2.94 -6.71 2.07
N GLY A 268 3.42 -7.11 0.89
CA GLY A 268 4.04 -6.19 -0.08
C GLY A 268 3.12 -5.04 -0.47
N ARG A 269 1.83 -5.29 -0.66
CA ARG A 269 0.83 -4.27 -1.03
C ARG A 269 0.65 -3.21 0.06
N ILE A 270 0.44 -3.62 1.31
CA ILE A 270 0.29 -2.65 2.41
C ILE A 270 1.60 -1.91 2.68
N LYS A 271 2.76 -2.58 2.61
CA LYS A 271 4.08 -1.95 2.68
C LYS A 271 4.29 -0.95 1.55
N LEU A 272 3.82 -1.25 0.34
CA LEU A 272 3.89 -0.32 -0.79
C LEU A 272 3.00 0.91 -0.56
N GLY A 273 1.81 0.74 0.01
CA GLY A 273 0.96 1.86 0.43
C GLY A 273 1.72 2.78 1.37
N ALA A 274 2.17 2.28 2.52
CA ALA A 274 2.96 3.05 3.48
C ALA A 274 4.25 3.60 2.86
N GLY A 275 4.94 2.80 2.03
CA GLY A 275 6.18 3.16 1.35
C GLY A 275 6.08 4.23 0.26
N ASN A 276 4.99 4.96 0.18
CA ASN A 276 4.84 6.15 -0.68
C ASN A 276 4.53 7.43 0.12
N LEU A 277 4.34 7.36 1.44
CA LEU A 277 3.88 8.50 2.23
C LEU A 277 4.97 9.54 2.46
N ASP A 278 6.15 9.16 2.96
CA ASP A 278 7.22 10.15 3.17
C ASP A 278 7.75 10.70 1.84
N GLY A 279 7.71 9.91 0.78
CA GLY A 279 7.95 10.39 -0.58
C GLY A 279 7.03 11.55 -0.96
N GLN A 280 5.73 11.44 -0.67
CA GLN A 280 4.76 12.52 -0.89
C GLN A 280 5.08 13.74 -0.02
N ARG A 281 5.31 13.57 1.28
CA ARG A 281 5.66 14.66 2.20
C ARG A 281 6.89 15.44 1.74
N ARG A 282 7.91 14.75 1.22
CA ARG A 282 9.13 15.37 0.69
C ARG A 282 8.90 16.09 -0.64
N VAL A 283 8.09 15.52 -1.53
CA VAL A 283 7.69 16.21 -2.78
C VAL A 283 6.93 17.50 -2.46
N ILE A 284 5.94 17.44 -1.55
CA ILE A 284 5.17 18.62 -1.12
C ILE A 284 6.11 19.67 -0.53
N SER A 285 6.97 19.28 0.41
CA SER A 285 7.89 20.20 1.09
C SER A 285 8.86 20.86 0.10
N GLY A 286 9.44 20.08 -0.82
CA GLY A 286 10.30 20.62 -1.87
C GLY A 286 9.57 21.54 -2.84
N ALA A 287 8.33 21.19 -3.21
CA ALA A 287 7.51 22.03 -4.09
C ALA A 287 7.14 23.37 -3.44
N VAL A 288 6.84 23.37 -2.15
CA VAL A 288 6.52 24.57 -1.38
C VAL A 288 7.74 25.46 -1.20
N ASP A 289 8.90 24.89 -0.83
CA ASP A 289 10.15 25.63 -0.71
C ASP A 289 10.53 26.31 -2.05
N TYR A 290 10.44 25.58 -3.15
CA TYR A 290 10.66 26.14 -4.47
C TYR A 290 9.65 27.27 -4.79
N ALA A 291 8.35 27.05 -4.52
CA ALA A 291 7.31 28.03 -4.81
C ALA A 291 7.48 29.34 -4.01
N ASN A 292 7.96 29.25 -2.78
CA ASN A 292 8.23 30.40 -1.91
C ASN A 292 9.44 31.21 -2.39
N ASN A 293 10.43 30.56 -2.98
CA ASN A 293 11.67 31.21 -3.44
C ASN A 293 11.60 31.66 -4.91
N ARG A 294 10.74 31.06 -5.73
CA ARG A 294 10.62 31.37 -7.16
C ARG A 294 9.73 32.59 -7.38
N VAL A 295 10.33 33.68 -7.86
CA VAL A 295 9.60 34.93 -8.14
C VAL A 295 9.24 35.01 -9.63
N GLN A 296 7.97 35.21 -9.95
CA GLN A 296 7.45 35.56 -11.27
C GLN A 296 6.35 36.61 -11.08
N PHE A 297 6.18 37.48 -12.09
CA PHE A 297 5.22 38.58 -12.01
C PHE A 297 5.38 39.43 -10.73
N LYS A 298 6.63 39.60 -10.27
CA LYS A 298 7.06 40.40 -9.11
C LYS A 298 6.62 39.86 -7.75
N GLN A 299 6.28 38.59 -7.64
CA GLN A 299 5.92 37.92 -6.38
C GLN A 299 6.30 36.45 -6.40
N PRO A 300 6.46 35.78 -5.23
CA PRO A 300 6.61 34.34 -5.15
C PRO A 300 5.46 33.62 -5.85
N ILE A 301 5.76 32.50 -6.53
CA ILE A 301 4.71 31.76 -7.23
C ILE A 301 3.74 31.08 -6.24
N SER A 302 4.13 30.86 -5.00
CA SER A 302 3.25 30.39 -3.92
C SER A 302 2.05 31.31 -3.66
N ASN A 303 2.09 32.58 -4.08
CA ASN A 303 0.97 33.51 -3.94
C ASN A 303 -0.15 33.30 -4.98
N PHE A 304 0.11 32.56 -6.05
CA PHE A 304 -0.89 32.35 -7.10
C PHE A 304 -1.89 31.24 -6.70
N GLY A 305 -3.19 31.49 -6.93
CA GLY A 305 -4.26 30.55 -6.60
C GLY A 305 -4.10 29.19 -7.27
N SER A 306 -3.60 29.13 -8.52
CA SER A 306 -3.33 27.88 -9.23
C SER A 306 -2.21 27.03 -8.59
N ILE A 307 -1.24 27.65 -7.93
CA ILE A 307 -0.20 26.93 -7.18
C ILE A 307 -0.74 26.48 -5.83
N LYS A 308 -1.50 27.34 -5.15
CA LYS A 308 -2.16 26.99 -3.87
C LYS A 308 -3.12 25.80 -4.02
N GLU A 309 -3.88 25.75 -5.11
CA GLU A 309 -4.75 24.61 -5.40
C GLU A 309 -3.97 23.30 -5.47
N LYS A 310 -2.84 23.26 -6.19
CA LYS A 310 -1.97 22.07 -6.28
C LYS A 310 -1.43 21.65 -4.92
N ILE A 311 -0.87 22.58 -4.15
CA ILE A 311 -0.34 22.34 -2.81
C ILE A 311 -1.42 21.77 -1.89
N ALA A 312 -2.63 22.35 -1.88
CA ALA A 312 -3.73 21.89 -1.06
C ALA A 312 -4.17 20.46 -1.42
N MET A 313 -4.30 20.15 -2.71
CA MET A 313 -4.70 18.82 -3.17
C MET A 313 -3.63 17.77 -2.83
N MET A 314 -2.35 18.05 -3.09
CA MET A 314 -1.24 17.16 -2.73
C MET A 314 -1.25 16.85 -1.22
N ALA A 315 -1.40 17.85 -0.37
CA ALA A 315 -1.40 17.69 1.08
C ALA A 315 -2.64 16.93 1.59
N THR A 316 -3.80 17.21 1.01
CA THR A 316 -5.05 16.54 1.37
C THR A 316 -5.01 15.05 1.05
N SER A 317 -4.50 14.67 -0.13
CA SER A 317 -4.31 13.25 -0.50
C SER A 317 -3.28 12.57 0.41
N CYS A 318 -2.16 13.24 0.74
CA CYS A 318 -1.17 12.71 1.68
C CYS A 318 -1.77 12.44 3.06
N TYR A 319 -2.53 13.39 3.63
CA TYR A 319 -3.21 13.25 4.92
C TYR A 319 -4.22 12.08 4.91
N ALA A 320 -4.96 11.91 3.83
CA ALA A 320 -5.90 10.80 3.67
C ALA A 320 -5.17 9.45 3.53
N GLY A 321 -4.07 9.41 2.80
CA GLY A 321 -3.21 8.23 2.68
C GLY A 321 -2.62 7.80 4.02
N GLU A 322 -2.07 8.74 4.80
CA GLU A 322 -1.57 8.49 6.16
C GLU A 322 -2.67 7.92 7.07
N SER A 323 -3.84 8.58 7.08
CA SER A 323 -4.97 8.17 7.89
C SER A 323 -5.40 6.73 7.59
N SER A 324 -5.41 6.37 6.30
CA SER A 324 -5.83 5.05 5.84
C SER A 324 -4.78 3.97 6.11
N CYS A 325 -3.48 4.27 5.88
CA CYS A 325 -2.39 3.32 6.08
C CYS A 325 -2.24 2.93 7.55
N TYR A 326 -2.22 3.90 8.46
CA TYR A 326 -2.02 3.60 9.88
C TYR A 326 -3.25 2.99 10.54
N ARG A 327 -4.47 3.32 10.07
CA ARG A 327 -5.68 2.59 10.44
C ARG A 327 -5.54 1.10 10.07
N ALA A 328 -5.27 0.79 8.81
CA ALA A 328 -5.15 -0.59 8.37
C ALA A 328 -4.02 -1.35 9.07
N ALA A 329 -2.88 -0.71 9.31
CA ALA A 329 -1.77 -1.31 10.04
C ALA A 329 -2.17 -1.73 11.46
N SER A 330 -2.94 -0.88 12.15
CA SER A 330 -3.44 -1.19 13.50
C SER A 330 -4.56 -2.23 13.50
N ASP A 331 -5.43 -2.22 12.48
CA ASP A 331 -6.48 -3.23 12.33
C ASP A 331 -5.86 -4.62 12.13
N VAL A 332 -4.84 -4.74 11.26
CA VAL A 332 -4.05 -5.96 11.06
C VAL A 332 -3.37 -6.39 12.37
N GLN A 333 -2.69 -5.47 13.08
CA GLN A 333 -2.05 -5.78 14.36
C GLN A 333 -3.07 -6.29 15.39
N SER A 334 -4.21 -5.64 15.50
CA SER A 334 -5.27 -6.06 16.43
C SER A 334 -5.78 -7.48 16.14
N LYS A 335 -5.83 -7.87 14.86
CA LYS A 335 -6.22 -9.22 14.45
C LYS A 335 -5.12 -10.24 14.74
N ILE A 336 -3.86 -9.87 14.55
CA ILE A 336 -2.70 -10.68 14.95
C ILE A 336 -2.77 -10.96 16.46
N ASP A 337 -2.99 -9.93 17.29
CA ASP A 337 -3.08 -10.06 18.75
C ASP A 337 -4.25 -10.97 19.16
N GLU A 338 -5.38 -10.87 18.46
CA GLU A 338 -6.54 -11.75 18.67
C GLU A 338 -6.19 -13.21 18.38
N TYR A 339 -5.52 -13.51 17.26
CA TYR A 339 -5.11 -14.87 16.92
C TYR A 339 -4.07 -15.43 17.90
N VAL A 340 -3.10 -14.63 18.32
CA VAL A 340 -2.14 -15.01 19.36
C VAL A 340 -2.87 -15.34 20.67
N SER A 341 -3.84 -14.51 21.09
CA SER A 341 -4.62 -14.75 22.30
C SER A 341 -5.48 -16.02 22.22
N ASN A 342 -5.84 -16.43 21.01
CA ASN A 342 -6.56 -17.68 20.73
C ASN A 342 -5.63 -18.89 20.57
N GLY A 343 -4.32 -18.74 20.83
CA GLY A 343 -3.36 -19.84 20.91
C GLY A 343 -2.64 -20.19 19.59
N LEU A 344 -2.76 -19.35 18.53
CA LEU A 344 -1.95 -19.52 17.34
C LEU A 344 -0.51 -19.03 17.59
N SER A 345 0.45 -19.60 16.86
CA SER A 345 1.82 -19.07 16.86
C SER A 345 1.84 -17.63 16.29
N LYS A 346 2.88 -16.86 16.62
CA LYS A 346 3.04 -15.49 16.12
C LYS A 346 3.03 -15.47 14.59
N GLN A 347 3.79 -16.38 13.94
CA GLN A 347 3.89 -16.45 12.49
C GLN A 347 2.55 -16.80 11.82
N GLU A 348 1.81 -17.77 12.36
CA GLU A 348 0.47 -18.11 11.85
C GLU A 348 -0.51 -16.95 12.04
N SER A 349 -0.39 -16.22 13.16
CA SER A 349 -1.22 -15.05 13.45
C SER A 349 -0.94 -13.89 12.50
N GLU A 350 0.34 -13.62 12.19
CA GLU A 350 0.73 -12.61 11.19
C GLU A 350 0.20 -12.97 9.80
N LEU A 351 0.33 -14.23 9.39
CA LEU A 351 -0.21 -14.71 8.11
C LEU A 351 -1.71 -14.48 7.98
N LYS A 352 -2.47 -14.93 8.98
CA LYS A 352 -3.92 -14.83 8.98
C LYS A 352 -4.39 -13.39 9.12
N GLY A 353 -3.75 -12.61 9.99
CA GLY A 353 -4.11 -11.21 10.19
C GLY A 353 -3.99 -10.39 8.90
N VAL A 354 -2.91 -10.57 8.15
CA VAL A 354 -2.77 -9.89 6.85
C VAL A 354 -3.71 -10.46 5.78
N GLU A 355 -3.94 -11.77 5.76
CA GLU A 355 -4.89 -12.40 4.82
C GLU A 355 -6.32 -11.88 5.04
N ASP A 356 -6.73 -11.69 6.27
CA ASP A 356 -8.06 -11.15 6.61
C ASP A 356 -8.27 -9.75 6.07
N PHE A 357 -7.22 -8.90 6.04
CA PHE A 357 -7.27 -7.53 5.54
C PHE A 357 -6.72 -7.38 4.11
N ALA A 358 -6.72 -8.44 3.31
CA ALA A 358 -6.22 -8.40 1.93
C ALA A 358 -6.97 -7.39 1.03
N ILE A 359 -8.23 -7.05 1.36
CA ILE A 359 -9.03 -6.02 0.69
C ILE A 359 -8.39 -4.65 0.95
N GLU A 360 -8.17 -4.30 2.21
CA GLU A 360 -7.56 -3.04 2.64
C GLU A 360 -6.11 -2.92 2.14
N CYS A 361 -5.34 -4.02 2.15
CA CYS A 361 -4.00 -4.05 1.53
C CYS A 361 -4.04 -3.63 0.06
N SER A 362 -5.04 -4.12 -0.69
CA SER A 362 -5.23 -3.76 -2.10
C SER A 362 -5.72 -2.31 -2.27
N ILE A 363 -6.63 -1.84 -1.41
CA ILE A 363 -7.11 -0.44 -1.37
C ILE A 363 -5.93 0.51 -1.20
N LEU A 364 -5.08 0.28 -0.21
CA LEU A 364 -3.93 1.13 0.10
C LEU A 364 -2.89 1.12 -1.03
N LYS A 365 -2.59 -0.06 -1.57
CA LYS A 365 -1.66 -0.17 -2.68
C LYS A 365 -2.11 0.68 -3.88
N VAL A 366 -3.38 0.64 -4.21
CA VAL A 366 -3.93 1.39 -5.35
C VAL A 366 -3.98 2.87 -5.02
N GLY A 367 -4.67 3.27 -3.97
CA GLY A 367 -4.93 4.67 -3.64
C GLY A 367 -3.62 5.44 -3.43
N VAL A 368 -2.77 4.98 -2.51
CA VAL A 368 -1.55 5.73 -2.17
C VAL A 368 -0.52 5.75 -3.32
N SER A 369 -0.43 4.68 -4.15
CA SER A 369 0.47 4.70 -5.30
C SER A 369 0.01 5.65 -6.42
N GLU A 370 -1.30 5.83 -6.59
CA GLU A 370 -1.87 6.82 -7.52
C GLU A 370 -1.69 8.23 -6.97
N ASP A 371 -1.91 8.46 -5.67
CA ASP A 371 -1.67 9.73 -5.01
C ASP A 371 -0.20 10.15 -5.08
N MET A 372 0.74 9.22 -4.87
CA MET A 372 2.18 9.49 -5.01
C MET A 372 2.52 9.92 -6.45
N GLN A 373 1.97 9.23 -7.46
CA GLN A 373 2.20 9.60 -8.86
C GLN A 373 1.64 10.99 -9.18
N ASN A 374 0.42 11.29 -8.71
CA ASN A 374 -0.21 12.60 -8.89
C ASN A 374 0.55 13.70 -8.15
N CYS A 375 1.00 13.42 -6.93
CA CYS A 375 1.80 14.34 -6.12
C CYS A 375 3.14 14.66 -6.82
N ALA A 376 3.84 13.66 -7.36
CA ALA A 376 5.08 13.86 -8.09
C ALA A 376 4.87 14.63 -9.41
N ASP A 377 3.76 14.40 -10.10
CA ASP A 377 3.40 15.13 -11.33
C ASP A 377 3.17 16.63 -11.05
N GLU A 378 2.42 16.93 -10.00
CA GLU A 378 2.21 18.32 -9.57
C GLU A 378 3.49 18.96 -9.01
N GLY A 379 4.38 18.18 -8.41
CA GLY A 379 5.71 18.62 -8.02
C GLY A 379 6.52 19.12 -9.21
N ILE A 380 6.58 18.34 -10.30
CA ILE A 380 7.20 18.76 -11.57
C ILE A 380 6.53 20.04 -12.08
N GLN A 381 5.20 20.08 -12.09
CA GLN A 381 4.45 21.22 -12.63
C GLN A 381 4.71 22.52 -11.86
N ILE A 382 4.83 22.46 -10.52
CA ILE A 382 5.17 23.61 -9.67
C ILE A 382 6.59 24.11 -9.96
N PHE A 383 7.55 23.19 -10.17
CA PHE A 383 8.93 23.53 -10.53
C PHE A 383 9.05 24.08 -11.95
N GLY A 384 8.05 23.86 -12.84
CA GLY A 384 8.09 24.28 -14.24
C GLY A 384 9.25 23.64 -14.99
N GLY A 385 9.97 24.42 -15.80
CA GLY A 385 11.12 23.89 -16.55
C GLY A 385 12.20 23.23 -15.68
N MET A 386 12.41 23.70 -14.46
CA MET A 386 13.34 23.08 -13.51
C MET A 386 12.84 21.71 -13.04
N GLY A 387 11.54 21.48 -12.96
CA GLY A 387 10.98 20.15 -12.63
C GLY A 387 11.22 19.11 -13.71
N PHE A 388 11.44 19.53 -14.94
CA PHE A 388 11.78 18.66 -16.07
C PHE A 388 13.30 18.41 -16.20
N SER A 389 14.12 19.17 -15.46
CA SER A 389 15.57 19.03 -15.44
C SER A 389 15.99 17.96 -14.43
N ALA A 390 16.96 17.12 -14.82
CA ALA A 390 17.58 16.14 -13.93
C ALA A 390 18.45 16.78 -12.82
N GLU A 391 18.59 18.11 -12.81
CA GLU A 391 19.28 18.86 -11.75
C GLU A 391 18.44 19.01 -10.47
N THR A 392 17.14 18.68 -10.54
CA THR A 392 16.22 18.73 -9.41
C THR A 392 15.62 17.35 -9.10
N PRO A 393 15.16 17.10 -7.86
CA PRO A 393 14.69 15.78 -7.48
C PRO A 393 13.27 15.43 -8.00
N MET A 394 12.56 16.36 -8.67
CA MET A 394 11.16 16.17 -9.02
C MET A 394 10.97 15.19 -10.17
N GLU A 395 11.81 15.25 -11.20
CA GLU A 395 11.72 14.33 -12.34
C GLU A 395 12.03 12.88 -11.93
N SER A 396 13.01 12.66 -11.05
CA SER A 396 13.32 11.32 -10.52
C SER A 396 12.19 10.80 -9.63
N ALA A 397 11.60 11.64 -8.78
CA ALA A 397 10.44 11.26 -7.96
C ALA A 397 9.27 10.79 -8.84
N TRP A 398 9.00 11.48 -9.95
CA TRP A 398 7.95 11.08 -10.90
C TRP A 398 8.24 9.76 -11.60
N ARG A 399 9.48 9.56 -12.07
CA ARG A 399 9.89 8.30 -12.72
C ARG A 399 9.83 7.13 -11.76
N ASP A 400 10.30 7.31 -10.54
CA ASP A 400 10.33 6.29 -9.50
C ASP A 400 8.92 5.92 -9.03
N ALA A 401 8.02 6.89 -8.85
CA ALA A 401 6.64 6.65 -8.46
C ALA A 401 5.88 5.76 -9.47
N ARG A 402 6.25 5.84 -10.77
CA ARG A 402 5.48 5.18 -11.84
C ARG A 402 5.41 3.66 -11.70
N ILE A 403 6.44 3.02 -11.19
CA ILE A 403 6.47 1.56 -11.01
C ILE A 403 5.49 1.09 -9.92
N GLY A 404 5.19 1.95 -8.94
CA GLY A 404 4.26 1.66 -7.85
C GLY A 404 2.88 1.21 -8.32
N ARG A 405 2.45 1.62 -9.52
CA ARG A 405 1.17 1.22 -10.12
C ARG A 405 1.24 -0.10 -10.90
N ILE A 406 2.43 -0.69 -11.06
CA ILE A 406 2.68 -1.86 -11.92
C ILE A 406 3.03 -3.10 -11.12
N TYR A 407 4.06 -3.05 -10.26
CA TYR A 407 4.49 -4.22 -9.48
C TYR A 407 3.56 -4.47 -8.27
N GLU A 408 3.74 -5.60 -7.57
CA GLU A 408 2.87 -6.11 -6.50
C GLU A 408 1.41 -6.34 -6.98
N GLY A 409 1.26 -6.71 -8.26
CA GLY A 409 0.02 -6.72 -9.02
C GLY A 409 -0.34 -5.32 -9.53
N THR A 410 -0.70 -5.20 -10.81
CA THR A 410 -1.10 -3.90 -11.36
C THR A 410 -2.27 -3.31 -10.58
N ASN A 411 -2.46 -1.99 -10.64
CA ASN A 411 -3.59 -1.36 -9.95
C ASN A 411 -4.95 -1.90 -10.44
N GLU A 412 -5.04 -2.30 -11.70
CA GLU A 412 -6.23 -2.96 -12.26
C GLU A 412 -6.46 -4.34 -11.62
N ILE A 413 -5.40 -5.14 -11.47
CA ILE A 413 -5.49 -6.45 -10.78
C ILE A 413 -5.93 -6.27 -9.33
N ASN A 414 -5.35 -5.32 -8.61
CA ASN A 414 -5.73 -5.05 -7.22
C ASN A 414 -7.17 -4.56 -7.10
N ARG A 415 -7.66 -3.72 -8.03
CA ARG A 415 -9.06 -3.31 -8.07
C ARG A 415 -10.00 -4.50 -8.26
N MET A 416 -9.70 -5.39 -9.19
CA MET A 416 -10.50 -6.61 -9.38
C MET A 416 -10.45 -7.53 -8.15
N LEU A 417 -9.29 -7.64 -7.51
CA LEU A 417 -9.12 -8.44 -6.28
C LEU A 417 -9.97 -7.93 -5.12
N MET A 418 -10.10 -6.62 -4.91
CA MET A 418 -10.90 -6.06 -3.81
C MET A 418 -12.34 -6.57 -3.84
N VAL A 419 -13.00 -6.43 -4.99
CA VAL A 419 -14.40 -6.85 -5.17
C VAL A 419 -14.50 -8.38 -5.18
N GLY A 420 -13.59 -9.08 -5.85
CA GLY A 420 -13.55 -10.54 -5.87
C GLY A 420 -13.39 -11.15 -4.47
N MET A 421 -12.52 -10.58 -3.63
CA MET A 421 -12.33 -11.02 -2.24
C MET A 421 -13.56 -10.71 -1.37
N LEU A 422 -14.19 -9.54 -1.57
CA LEU A 422 -15.44 -9.18 -0.88
C LEU A 422 -16.53 -10.21 -1.18
N LEU A 423 -16.73 -10.56 -2.45
CA LEU A 423 -17.68 -11.59 -2.89
C LEU A 423 -17.33 -12.98 -2.35
N LYS A 424 -16.05 -13.33 -2.32
CA LYS A 424 -15.58 -14.61 -1.77
C LYS A 424 -15.86 -14.72 -0.28
N LYS A 425 -15.60 -13.66 0.51
CA LYS A 425 -15.95 -13.62 1.94
C LYS A 425 -17.46 -13.77 2.16
N ALA A 426 -18.26 -13.08 1.35
CA ALA A 426 -19.73 -13.20 1.38
C ALA A 426 -20.20 -14.64 1.08
N LYS A 427 -19.66 -15.28 0.05
CA LYS A 427 -19.98 -16.69 -0.31
C LYS A 427 -19.62 -17.68 0.80
N LYS A 428 -18.57 -17.41 1.58
CA LYS A 428 -18.16 -18.23 2.73
C LYS A 428 -18.94 -17.93 4.02
N GLY A 429 -19.79 -16.91 4.03
CA GLY A 429 -20.49 -16.47 5.24
C GLY A 429 -19.60 -15.71 6.24
N GLU A 430 -18.40 -15.30 5.83
CA GLU A 430 -17.48 -14.49 6.62
C GLU A 430 -17.89 -13.01 6.64
N LEU A 431 -18.76 -12.57 5.73
CA LEU A 431 -19.27 -11.21 5.59
C LEU A 431 -20.75 -11.22 5.21
N ASP A 432 -21.61 -10.52 5.98
CA ASP A 432 -23.06 -10.47 5.72
C ASP A 432 -23.43 -9.46 4.60
N LEU A 433 -22.72 -9.57 3.48
CA LEU A 433 -22.92 -8.69 2.32
C LEU A 433 -24.28 -8.92 1.65
N MET A 434 -24.74 -10.17 1.54
CA MET A 434 -25.97 -10.46 0.82
C MET A 434 -27.23 -9.89 1.49
N SER A 435 -27.31 -9.97 2.83
CA SER A 435 -28.38 -9.32 3.58
C SER A 435 -28.30 -7.81 3.47
N ALA A 436 -27.09 -7.23 3.50
CA ALA A 436 -26.88 -5.79 3.33
C ALA A 436 -27.33 -5.31 1.94
N LEU A 437 -27.02 -6.04 0.86
CA LEU A 437 -27.48 -5.74 -0.50
C LEU A 437 -29.01 -5.76 -0.61
N GLN A 438 -29.67 -6.76 -0.02
CA GLN A 438 -31.13 -6.85 0.00
C GLN A 438 -31.80 -5.71 0.77
N ASN A 439 -31.19 -5.29 1.89
CA ASN A 439 -31.72 -4.22 2.72
C ASN A 439 -31.45 -2.82 2.15
N SER A 440 -30.38 -2.63 1.36
CA SER A 440 -30.03 -1.33 0.77
C SER A 440 -31.15 -0.70 -0.08
N MET A 441 -32.06 -1.52 -0.62
CA MET A 441 -33.21 -1.09 -1.39
C MET A 441 -34.36 -0.55 -0.51
N LYS A 442 -34.41 -0.95 0.78
CA LYS A 442 -35.49 -0.63 1.72
C LYS A 442 -35.14 0.51 2.68
N ASP A 443 -33.85 0.86 2.78
CA ASP A 443 -33.37 1.84 3.74
C ASP A 443 -33.72 3.27 3.30
N ASN A 444 -34.63 3.91 4.03
CA ASN A 444 -35.05 5.29 3.82
C ASN A 444 -34.17 6.31 4.57
N GLY A 445 -33.04 5.86 5.12
CA GLY A 445 -32.00 6.71 5.70
C GLY A 445 -32.43 7.44 6.96
N GLU A 446 -32.30 6.83 8.14
CA GLU A 446 -32.21 7.62 9.36
C GLU A 446 -30.80 8.24 9.40
N ASP A 447 -30.75 9.57 9.33
CA ASP A 447 -29.52 10.33 9.50
C ASP A 447 -28.99 10.11 10.92
N ARG A 448 -27.87 9.40 11.04
CA ARG A 448 -27.09 9.43 12.27
C ARG A 448 -26.41 10.80 12.33
N VAL A 449 -27.08 11.75 12.98
CA VAL A 449 -26.52 13.08 13.21
C VAL A 449 -25.26 12.93 14.06
N GLY A 450 -24.13 13.35 13.52
CA GLY A 450 -22.84 13.30 14.22
C GLY A 450 -22.79 14.28 15.40
N SER A 451 -21.93 13.98 16.37
CA SER A 451 -21.74 14.76 17.60
C SER A 451 -20.86 16.01 17.45
N ILE A 452 -20.33 16.29 16.25
CA ILE A 452 -19.45 17.43 15.97
C ILE A 452 -20.07 18.25 14.86
N ASP A 453 -20.51 19.47 15.22
CA ASP A 453 -21.28 20.34 14.31
C ASP A 453 -20.50 20.72 13.05
N GLU A 454 -19.18 20.91 13.16
CA GLU A 454 -18.30 21.30 12.05
C GLU A 454 -18.16 20.23 10.97
N LEU A 455 -18.42 18.96 11.28
CA LEU A 455 -18.27 17.81 10.38
C LEU A 455 -19.58 16.99 10.23
N LYS A 456 -20.73 17.54 10.65
CA LYS A 456 -22.02 16.82 10.61
C LYS A 456 -22.40 16.37 9.19
N HIS A 457 -22.13 17.20 8.18
CA HIS A 457 -22.43 16.88 6.79
C HIS A 457 -21.49 15.77 6.26
N GLU A 458 -20.20 15.86 6.58
CA GLU A 458 -19.20 14.89 6.19
C GLU A 458 -19.47 13.51 6.82
N ILE A 459 -19.92 13.48 8.08
CA ILE A 459 -20.33 12.22 8.75
C ILE A 459 -21.50 11.57 8.00
N SER A 460 -22.53 12.36 7.65
CA SER A 460 -23.67 11.86 6.89
C SER A 460 -23.26 11.35 5.49
N ILE A 461 -22.45 12.12 4.78
CA ILE A 461 -22.00 11.79 3.42
C ILE A 461 -21.15 10.51 3.40
N VAL A 462 -20.20 10.35 4.32
CA VAL A 462 -19.37 9.14 4.39
C VAL A 462 -20.21 7.90 4.71
N ASN A 463 -21.20 8.01 5.59
CA ASN A 463 -22.17 6.94 5.82
C ASN A 463 -22.99 6.62 4.56
N ASN A 464 -23.35 7.65 3.80
CA ASN A 464 -24.08 7.47 2.54
C ASN A 464 -23.20 6.86 1.44
N PHE A 465 -21.87 7.04 1.42
CA PHE A 465 -20.98 6.34 0.49
C PHE A 465 -21.12 4.82 0.60
N LYS A 466 -21.22 4.29 1.82
CA LYS A 466 -21.46 2.86 2.06
C LYS A 466 -22.83 2.44 1.52
N LYS A 467 -23.89 3.25 1.73
CA LYS A 467 -25.23 2.98 1.20
C LYS A 467 -25.22 2.99 -0.33
N VAL A 468 -24.53 3.96 -0.95
CA VAL A 468 -24.37 4.04 -2.41
C VAL A 468 -23.65 2.82 -2.92
N PHE A 469 -22.53 2.40 -2.32
CA PHE A 469 -21.83 1.18 -2.72
C PHE A 469 -22.77 -0.02 -2.73
N LEU A 470 -23.51 -0.26 -1.64
CA LEU A 470 -24.44 -1.38 -1.51
C LEU A 470 -25.56 -1.31 -2.55
N LEU A 471 -26.13 -0.12 -2.76
CA LEU A 471 -27.21 0.09 -3.75
C LEU A 471 -26.71 -0.22 -5.17
N ILE A 472 -25.54 0.29 -5.55
CA ILE A 472 -24.99 0.12 -6.90
C ILE A 472 -24.52 -1.32 -7.12
N MET A 473 -23.87 -1.92 -6.12
CA MET A 473 -23.46 -3.32 -6.17
C MET A 473 -24.66 -4.27 -6.28
N SER A 474 -25.77 -3.99 -5.57
CA SER A 474 -27.01 -4.75 -5.69
C SER A 474 -27.53 -4.76 -7.12
N LYS A 475 -27.53 -3.60 -7.80
CA LYS A 475 -27.98 -3.50 -9.20
C LYS A 475 -27.04 -4.17 -10.19
N ALA A 476 -25.74 -4.06 -9.96
CA ALA A 476 -24.77 -4.81 -10.76
C ALA A 476 -24.96 -6.33 -10.57
N PHE A 477 -25.19 -6.77 -9.33
CA PHE A 477 -25.42 -8.20 -9.04
C PHE A 477 -26.75 -8.72 -9.60
N GLU A 478 -27.84 -7.93 -9.55
CA GLU A 478 -29.11 -8.26 -10.20
C GLU A 478 -28.94 -8.53 -11.70
N LYS A 479 -28.11 -7.73 -12.40
CA LYS A 479 -27.89 -7.88 -13.83
C LYS A 479 -26.94 -9.01 -14.19
N TYR A 480 -25.80 -9.11 -13.50
CA TYR A 480 -24.70 -9.97 -13.91
C TYR A 480 -24.60 -11.27 -13.09
N GLY A 481 -25.26 -11.34 -11.92
CA GLY A 481 -25.19 -12.50 -11.02
C GLY A 481 -23.73 -12.89 -10.71
N GLU A 482 -23.44 -14.18 -10.79
CA GLU A 482 -22.06 -14.69 -10.60
C GLU A 482 -21.09 -14.30 -11.73
N GLU A 483 -21.60 -13.91 -12.91
CA GLU A 483 -20.81 -13.42 -14.03
C GLU A 483 -20.25 -12.00 -13.80
N ILE A 484 -20.60 -11.35 -12.69
CA ILE A 484 -20.07 -10.02 -12.32
C ILE A 484 -18.54 -10.03 -12.30
N GLU A 485 -17.91 -11.13 -11.87
CA GLU A 485 -16.46 -11.29 -11.84
C GLU A 485 -15.79 -11.21 -13.24
N LYS A 486 -16.56 -11.41 -14.32
CA LYS A 486 -16.10 -11.26 -15.71
C LYS A 486 -16.24 -9.83 -16.24
N ASN A 487 -17.00 -8.97 -15.55
CA ASN A 487 -17.25 -7.59 -15.96
C ASN A 487 -16.23 -6.63 -15.34
N GLN A 488 -14.99 -6.66 -15.84
CA GLN A 488 -13.87 -5.91 -15.27
C GLN A 488 -14.16 -4.42 -15.08
N GLN A 489 -14.85 -3.76 -16.02
CA GLN A 489 -15.18 -2.33 -15.90
C GLN A 489 -16.11 -2.04 -14.71
N VAL A 490 -17.05 -2.94 -14.43
CA VAL A 490 -17.93 -2.84 -13.25
C VAL A 490 -17.11 -3.05 -11.97
N LEU A 491 -16.22 -4.06 -11.95
CA LEU A 491 -15.35 -4.30 -10.80
C LEU A 491 -14.43 -3.12 -10.51
N LEU A 492 -13.84 -2.51 -11.56
CA LEU A 492 -13.01 -1.32 -11.43
C LEU A 492 -13.79 -0.13 -10.85
N ALA A 493 -15.01 0.11 -11.32
CA ALA A 493 -15.84 1.20 -10.81
C ALA A 493 -16.29 0.97 -9.37
N LEU A 494 -16.66 -0.26 -8.99
CA LEU A 494 -17.00 -0.62 -7.61
C LEU A 494 -15.79 -0.47 -6.68
N SER A 495 -14.61 -0.87 -7.13
CA SER A 495 -13.40 -0.72 -6.32
C SER A 495 -12.99 0.73 -6.11
N ASP A 496 -13.19 1.62 -7.10
CA ASP A 496 -12.98 3.06 -6.91
C ASP A 496 -13.92 3.62 -5.82
N ILE A 497 -15.19 3.20 -5.79
CA ILE A 497 -16.12 3.57 -4.71
C ILE A 497 -15.63 3.05 -3.34
N MET A 498 -15.09 1.82 -3.28
CA MET A 498 -14.54 1.26 -2.04
C MET A 498 -13.31 2.05 -1.55
N ILE A 499 -12.40 2.41 -2.45
CA ILE A 499 -11.19 3.19 -2.13
C ILE A 499 -11.60 4.53 -1.53
N GLU A 500 -12.45 5.29 -2.23
CA GLU A 500 -12.88 6.60 -1.78
C GLU A 500 -13.65 6.54 -0.44
N THR A 501 -14.44 5.49 -0.24
CA THR A 501 -15.16 5.27 1.03
C THR A 501 -14.19 5.02 2.18
N TYR A 502 -13.19 4.15 1.99
CA TYR A 502 -12.22 3.81 3.03
C TYR A 502 -11.34 5.00 3.43
N PHE A 503 -10.83 5.72 2.43
CA PHE A 503 -10.00 6.91 2.64
C PHE A 503 -10.81 8.05 3.30
N SER A 504 -12.03 8.31 2.84
CA SER A 504 -12.93 9.31 3.43
C SER A 504 -13.24 9.00 4.90
N GLU A 505 -13.59 7.75 5.20
CA GLU A 505 -13.88 7.34 6.58
C GLU A 505 -12.64 7.45 7.47
N SER A 506 -11.48 6.98 7.02
CA SER A 506 -10.23 7.03 7.77
C SER A 506 -9.82 8.47 8.10
N THR A 507 -9.88 9.35 7.09
CA THR A 507 -9.59 10.78 7.23
C THR A 507 -10.55 11.46 8.22
N LEU A 508 -11.85 11.21 8.07
CA LEU A 508 -12.88 11.77 8.92
C LEU A 508 -12.71 11.33 10.39
N LYS A 509 -12.51 10.02 10.61
CA LYS A 509 -12.40 9.47 11.98
C LYS A 509 -11.11 9.95 12.68
N ARG A 510 -9.95 10.04 11.96
CA ARG A 510 -8.72 10.67 12.48
C ARG A 510 -8.97 12.11 12.90
N THR A 511 -9.60 12.91 12.04
CA THR A 511 -9.88 14.31 12.30
C THR A 511 -10.80 14.48 13.52
N ILE A 512 -11.89 13.72 13.62
CA ILE A 512 -12.81 13.72 14.77
C ILE A 512 -12.08 13.35 16.07
N LYS A 513 -11.23 12.31 16.02
CA LYS A 513 -10.44 11.87 17.18
C LYS A 513 -9.51 12.99 17.67
N ASN A 514 -8.84 13.68 16.75
CA ASN A 514 -7.93 14.76 17.09
C ASN A 514 -8.63 16.00 17.62
N ILE A 515 -9.84 16.34 17.13
CA ILE A 515 -10.68 17.39 17.70
C ILE A 515 -11.00 17.10 19.17
N LYS A 516 -11.32 15.85 19.50
CA LYS A 516 -11.60 15.44 20.89
C LYS A 516 -10.37 15.53 21.81
N ARG A 517 -9.17 15.40 21.26
CA ARG A 517 -7.89 15.47 22.01
C ARG A 517 -7.41 16.90 22.24
N SER A 518 -7.76 17.81 21.36
CA SER A 518 -7.33 19.21 21.41
C SER A 518 -8.55 20.14 21.36
N SER A 519 -8.77 20.79 20.24
CA SER A 519 -9.95 21.61 19.99
C SER A 519 -10.26 21.73 18.50
N VAL A 520 -11.45 22.23 18.15
CA VAL A 520 -11.83 22.56 16.76
C VAL A 520 -10.84 23.56 16.15
N ASN A 521 -10.46 24.59 16.91
CA ASN A 521 -9.54 25.62 16.41
C ASN A 521 -8.15 25.07 16.11
N ASP A 522 -7.62 24.18 16.95
CA ASP A 522 -6.31 23.57 16.76
C ASP A 522 -6.29 22.61 15.55
N GLN A 523 -7.46 22.08 15.16
CA GLN A 523 -7.64 21.15 14.06
C GLN A 523 -8.29 21.77 12.82
N SER A 524 -8.33 23.11 12.71
CA SER A 524 -9.04 23.80 11.64
C SER A 524 -8.63 23.35 10.24
N HIS A 525 -7.34 23.20 9.96
CA HIS A 525 -6.85 22.78 8.65
C HIS A 525 -7.08 21.28 8.38
N GLN A 526 -7.04 20.43 9.41
CA GLN A 526 -7.38 19.01 9.28
C GLN A 526 -8.88 18.83 8.98
N ILE A 527 -9.73 19.66 9.59
CA ILE A 527 -11.17 19.74 9.27
C ILE A 527 -11.36 20.15 7.80
N GLU A 528 -10.63 21.15 7.34
CA GLU A 528 -10.65 21.61 5.95
C GLU A 528 -10.18 20.51 4.98
N MET A 529 -9.10 19.79 5.31
CA MET A 529 -8.63 18.65 4.49
C MET A 529 -9.66 17.51 4.46
N ALA A 530 -10.31 17.20 5.59
CA ALA A 530 -11.37 16.20 5.60
C ALA A 530 -12.56 16.61 4.72
N LYS A 531 -13.00 17.88 4.80
CA LYS A 531 -14.05 18.42 3.94
C LYS A 531 -13.67 18.36 2.46
N LEU A 532 -12.45 18.77 2.12
CA LEU A 532 -11.96 18.78 0.75
C LEU A 532 -11.88 17.36 0.19
N TYR A 533 -11.30 16.41 0.94
CA TYR A 533 -11.19 15.02 0.49
C TYR A 533 -12.57 14.41 0.25
N ILE A 534 -13.50 14.54 1.20
CA ILE A 534 -14.85 13.98 1.11
C ILE A 534 -15.65 14.61 -0.04
N TYR A 535 -15.46 15.91 -0.29
CA TYR A 535 -16.08 16.57 -1.43
C TYR A 535 -15.58 15.99 -2.77
N GLU A 536 -14.28 15.88 -2.96
CA GLU A 536 -13.68 15.30 -4.19
C GLU A 536 -14.09 13.81 -4.34
N ALA A 537 -14.06 13.04 -3.26
CA ALA A 537 -14.52 11.64 -3.24
C ALA A 537 -15.99 11.50 -3.65
N SER A 538 -16.86 12.43 -3.23
CA SER A 538 -18.28 12.42 -3.61
C SER A 538 -18.48 12.52 -5.12
N GLN A 539 -17.65 13.32 -5.81
CA GLN A 539 -17.71 13.49 -7.26
C GLN A 539 -17.24 12.22 -7.99
N ILE A 540 -16.19 11.57 -7.47
CA ILE A 540 -15.68 10.30 -8.02
C ILE A 540 -16.75 9.21 -7.85
N ILE A 541 -17.31 9.06 -6.65
CA ILE A 541 -18.34 8.08 -6.33
C ILE A 541 -19.58 8.28 -7.20
N LEU A 542 -20.05 9.52 -7.35
CA LEU A 542 -21.18 9.84 -8.21
C LEU A 542 -20.93 9.43 -9.66
N LYS A 543 -19.75 9.77 -10.20
CA LYS A 543 -19.39 9.42 -11.57
C LYS A 543 -19.33 7.91 -11.78
N LYS A 544 -18.70 7.16 -10.87
CA LYS A 544 -18.55 5.71 -10.96
C LYS A 544 -19.90 5.00 -10.81
N SER A 545 -20.74 5.47 -9.90
CA SER A 545 -22.11 4.99 -9.73
C SER A 545 -22.94 5.19 -10.98
N LYS A 546 -22.86 6.37 -11.61
CA LYS A 546 -23.54 6.68 -12.86
C LYS A 546 -23.14 5.73 -13.99
N ASP A 547 -21.86 5.42 -14.13
CA ASP A 547 -21.39 4.49 -15.16
C ASP A 547 -21.98 3.08 -14.96
N ILE A 548 -22.05 2.60 -13.72
CA ILE A 548 -22.65 1.30 -13.40
C ILE A 548 -24.16 1.32 -13.62
N ILE A 549 -24.87 2.34 -13.16
CA ILE A 549 -26.33 2.47 -13.32
C ILE A 549 -26.70 2.44 -14.82
N ILE A 550 -26.02 3.24 -15.65
CA ILE A 550 -26.29 3.30 -17.09
C ILE A 550 -26.04 1.94 -17.75
N SER A 551 -25.00 1.23 -17.33
CA SER A 551 -24.66 -0.07 -17.91
C SER A 551 -25.55 -1.21 -17.40
N SER A 552 -26.16 -1.07 -16.20
CA SER A 552 -26.83 -2.19 -15.51
C SER A 552 -28.35 -2.12 -15.46
N CYS A 553 -28.96 -0.95 -15.66
CA CYS A 553 -30.39 -0.74 -15.46
C CYS A 553 -31.13 -0.31 -16.73
N ASP A 554 -32.46 -0.49 -16.76
CA ASP A 554 -33.33 0.08 -17.78
C ASP A 554 -33.51 1.60 -17.58
N ALA A 555 -34.02 2.30 -18.61
CA ALA A 555 -34.09 3.77 -18.61
C ALA A 555 -34.94 4.36 -17.48
N LYS A 556 -35.97 3.66 -17.01
CA LYS A 556 -36.81 4.12 -15.91
C LYS A 556 -36.06 4.02 -14.59
N THR A 557 -35.48 2.87 -14.33
CA THR A 557 -34.67 2.59 -13.13
C THR A 557 -33.43 3.48 -13.07
N GLN A 558 -32.81 3.78 -14.23
CA GLN A 558 -31.67 4.70 -14.31
C GLN A 558 -31.99 6.06 -13.69
N LYS A 559 -33.10 6.68 -14.08
CA LYS A 559 -33.47 8.01 -13.60
C LYS A 559 -33.62 8.04 -12.09
N ASP A 560 -34.41 7.12 -11.53
CA ASP A 560 -34.68 7.05 -10.09
C ASP A 560 -33.41 6.81 -9.27
N LEU A 561 -32.52 5.95 -9.77
CA LEU A 561 -31.25 5.65 -9.09
C LEU A 561 -30.21 6.78 -9.19
N LEU A 562 -30.16 7.48 -10.33
CA LEU A 562 -29.28 8.64 -10.49
C LEU A 562 -29.69 9.76 -9.53
N ASP A 563 -30.98 10.08 -9.48
CA ASP A 563 -31.52 11.09 -8.58
C ASP A 563 -31.26 10.72 -7.10
N LYS A 564 -31.49 9.44 -6.72
CA LYS A 564 -31.21 8.94 -5.37
C LYS A 564 -29.72 8.98 -5.04
N THR A 565 -28.86 8.57 -5.95
CA THR A 565 -27.40 8.55 -5.72
C THR A 565 -26.89 9.98 -5.56
N GLU A 566 -27.30 10.90 -6.41
CA GLU A 566 -26.92 12.30 -6.33
C GLU A 566 -27.37 12.92 -4.99
N GLN A 567 -28.60 12.63 -4.55
CA GLN A 567 -29.10 13.10 -3.23
C GLN A 567 -28.26 12.55 -2.07
N LEU A 568 -27.82 11.29 -2.13
CA LEU A 568 -27.03 10.66 -1.05
C LEU A 568 -25.62 11.25 -0.91
N VAL A 569 -24.98 11.62 -2.03
CA VAL A 569 -23.59 12.13 -2.01
C VAL A 569 -23.47 13.65 -2.03
N SER A 570 -24.61 14.38 -2.16
CA SER A 570 -24.63 15.84 -2.20
C SER A 570 -24.64 16.43 -0.80
N TYR A 571 -23.98 17.57 -0.68
CA TYR A 571 -24.05 18.40 0.52
C TYR A 571 -25.37 19.17 0.55
N SER A 572 -26.03 19.24 1.70
CA SER A 572 -27.17 20.15 1.92
C SER A 572 -26.71 21.62 1.93
N GLU A 573 -25.48 21.86 2.38
CA GLU A 573 -24.80 23.15 2.36
C GLU A 573 -23.36 22.93 1.90
N ASN A 574 -23.07 23.35 0.66
CA ASN A 574 -21.77 23.09 0.04
C ASN A 574 -20.66 23.91 0.72
N PRO A 575 -19.51 23.30 1.05
CA PRO A 575 -18.33 24.02 1.54
C PRO A 575 -17.75 24.92 0.44
N ASN A 576 -17.16 26.06 0.82
CA ASN A 576 -16.44 26.91 -0.11
C ASN A 576 -15.04 26.30 -0.43
N ILE A 577 -15.00 25.45 -1.44
CA ILE A 577 -13.82 24.67 -1.82
C ILE A 577 -12.61 25.56 -2.16
N PHE A 578 -12.82 26.72 -2.78
CA PHE A 578 -11.70 27.61 -3.11
C PHE A 578 -11.07 28.24 -1.87
N GLU A 579 -11.86 28.65 -0.89
CA GLU A 579 -11.33 29.17 0.38
C GLU A 579 -10.65 28.08 1.19
N ILE A 580 -11.20 26.86 1.22
CA ILE A 580 -10.59 25.70 1.87
C ILE A 580 -9.22 25.40 1.26
N LYS A 581 -9.12 25.27 -0.07
CA LYS A 581 -7.86 25.04 -0.78
C LYS A 581 -6.84 26.13 -0.47
N LYS A 582 -7.29 27.40 -0.46
CA LYS A 582 -6.42 28.52 -0.11
C LYS A 582 -5.92 28.45 1.33
N SER A 583 -6.80 28.18 2.30
CA SER A 583 -6.45 28.10 3.72
C SER A 583 -5.43 26.99 4.00
N ILE A 584 -5.65 25.77 3.49
CA ILE A 584 -4.71 24.64 3.60
C ILE A 584 -3.35 25.02 3.01
N ALA A 585 -3.34 25.58 1.80
CA ALA A 585 -2.11 25.97 1.14
C ALA A 585 -1.37 27.09 1.90
N ASP A 586 -2.06 28.10 2.40
CA ASP A 586 -1.46 29.21 3.16
C ASP A 586 -0.75 28.70 4.42
N LYS A 587 -1.34 27.70 5.12
CA LYS A 587 -0.69 27.05 6.27
C LYS A 587 0.63 26.38 5.85
N ILE A 588 0.61 25.55 4.82
CA ILE A 588 1.78 24.80 4.34
C ILE A 588 2.86 25.76 3.83
N ILE A 589 2.47 26.82 3.10
CA ILE A 589 3.35 27.88 2.60
C ILE A 589 4.04 28.61 3.76
N SER A 590 3.31 28.90 4.84
CA SER A 590 3.86 29.55 6.02
C SER A 590 4.86 28.69 6.79
N GLU A 591 4.64 27.36 6.84
CA GLU A 591 5.54 26.38 7.47
C GLU A 591 6.72 25.98 6.56
N ASN A 592 6.65 26.33 5.28
CA ASN A 592 7.61 25.96 4.23
C ASN A 592 7.85 24.44 4.08
N LYS A 593 6.88 23.62 4.49
CA LYS A 593 6.92 22.14 4.44
C LYS A 593 5.54 21.55 4.70
N TYR A 594 5.36 20.27 4.40
CA TYR A 594 4.22 19.49 4.92
C TYR A 594 4.26 19.46 6.45
N CYS A 595 3.13 19.72 7.10
CA CYS A 595 3.09 20.00 8.55
C CYS A 595 1.88 19.37 9.29
N PHE A 596 1.28 18.28 8.74
CA PHE A 596 0.10 17.63 9.31
C PHE A 596 0.36 16.22 9.81
#